data_efd1a88ab73250e426881f80c054e13a
#
_entry.id   efd1a88ab73250e426881f80c054e13a
#
_cell.length_a   1.000
_cell.length_b   1.000
_cell.length_c   1.000
_cell.angle_alpha   90.00
_cell.angle_beta   90.00
_cell.angle_gamma   90.00
#
_symmetry.space_group_name_H-M   'P 1'
#
loop_
_entity.id
_entity.type
_entity.pdbx_description
1 polymer ?
#
loop_
_entity_poly.entity_id
_entity_poly.type
_entity_poly.pdbx_seq_one_letter_code
_entity_poly.pdbx_strand_id
1 'polypeptide(L)'
;MEVVNIPTPKGKVLSYNEANPFTRRNPTFLTKKQQERDSKIARQIIHASDVEEDKQKVMDIFFAKCHLLSDPRYWEMLRSVWIVCGSTELASRFRPLFLAKRRAQSWFMTPEDSERLESLSFPVKLYRAYEPDVPDEGISWTDDVDWCQQYAKMKNRQIKSRFFTREEIYAYISRRGESEYIIL
;
A
#
# COMPACT_ATOMS: atom_id res chain seq x y z
N MET A 1 -17.80 11.65 -18.52
CA MET A 1 -16.88 11.16 -17.46
C MET A 1 -16.38 12.41 -16.75
N GLU A 2 -16.84 12.66 -15.52
CA GLU A 2 -16.30 13.77 -14.74
C GLU A 2 -14.85 13.45 -14.38
N VAL A 3 -13.96 14.35 -14.74
CA VAL A 3 -12.55 14.30 -14.36
C VAL A 3 -12.46 14.78 -12.92
N VAL A 4 -12.22 13.88 -11.99
CA VAL A 4 -11.96 14.26 -10.60
C VAL A 4 -10.52 14.75 -10.52
N ASN A 5 -10.36 16.05 -10.28
CA ASN A 5 -9.04 16.67 -10.12
C ASN A 5 -8.53 16.47 -8.69
N ILE A 6 -7.39 15.83 -8.53
CA ILE A 6 -6.77 15.58 -7.23
C ILE A 6 -5.58 16.53 -7.07
N PRO A 7 -5.55 17.39 -6.03
CA PRO A 7 -4.41 18.28 -5.79
C PRO A 7 -3.17 17.47 -5.38
N THR A 8 -2.02 17.82 -5.95
CA THR A 8 -0.73 17.27 -5.55
C THR A 8 0.03 18.24 -4.66
N PRO A 9 1.02 17.78 -3.85
CA PRO A 9 1.84 18.64 -2.99
C PRO A 9 2.60 19.76 -3.72
N LYS A 10 2.69 19.71 -5.05
CA LYS A 10 3.32 20.74 -5.91
C LYS A 10 2.30 21.64 -6.61
N GLY A 11 1.05 21.65 -6.19
CA GLY A 11 0.00 22.50 -6.78
C GLY A 11 -0.44 22.08 -8.19
N LYS A 12 0.05 20.96 -8.71
CA LYS A 12 -0.41 20.40 -9.97
C LYS A 12 -1.68 19.59 -9.71
N VAL A 13 -2.78 19.97 -10.33
CA VAL A 13 -4.00 19.17 -10.30
C VAL A 13 -3.84 18.03 -11.29
N LEU A 14 -3.77 16.81 -10.80
CA LEU A 14 -3.75 15.60 -11.64
C LEU A 14 -5.19 15.13 -11.87
N SER A 15 -5.48 14.68 -13.09
CA SER A 15 -6.71 13.93 -13.31
C SER A 15 -6.68 12.64 -12.48
N TYR A 16 -7.85 12.12 -12.11
CA TYR A 16 -7.94 10.83 -11.39
C TYR A 16 -7.12 9.72 -12.06
N ASN A 17 -7.09 9.72 -13.39
CA ASN A 17 -6.32 8.75 -14.19
C ASN A 17 -4.80 8.95 -14.10
N GLU A 18 -4.33 10.19 -13.91
CA GLU A 18 -2.91 10.51 -13.75
C GLU A 18 -2.42 10.33 -12.32
N ALA A 19 -3.31 10.58 -11.34
CA ALA A 19 -3.00 10.39 -9.92
C ALA A 19 -2.97 8.92 -9.51
N ASN A 20 -3.71 8.05 -10.22
CA ASN A 20 -3.74 6.62 -9.96
C ASN A 20 -3.02 5.85 -11.08
N PRO A 21 -1.74 5.48 -10.91
CA PRO A 21 -0.98 4.74 -11.91
C PRO A 21 -1.63 3.41 -12.31
N PHE A 22 -2.54 2.88 -11.49
CA PHE A 22 -3.25 1.65 -11.75
C PHE A 22 -4.38 1.79 -12.79
N THR A 23 -4.91 2.99 -13.01
CA THR A 23 -5.96 3.19 -14.03
C THR A 23 -5.45 2.94 -15.46
N ARG A 24 -4.13 2.93 -15.67
CA ARG A 24 -3.51 2.56 -16.96
C ARG A 24 -3.63 1.06 -17.27
N ARG A 25 -3.84 0.23 -16.26
CA ARG A 25 -4.09 -1.20 -16.41
C ARG A 25 -5.60 -1.45 -16.41
N ASN A 26 -6.24 -1.24 -17.54
CA ASN A 26 -7.65 -1.58 -17.65
C ASN A 26 -7.77 -3.09 -17.92
N PRO A 27 -8.24 -3.89 -16.95
CA PRO A 27 -8.36 -5.32 -17.17
C PRO A 27 -9.50 -5.58 -18.16
N THR A 28 -9.15 -5.77 -19.42
CA THR A 28 -10.06 -5.98 -20.56
C THR A 28 -10.99 -7.18 -20.39
N PHE A 29 -10.68 -8.04 -19.42
CA PHE A 29 -11.46 -9.26 -19.12
C PHE A 29 -12.60 -9.04 -18.11
N LEU A 30 -12.75 -7.85 -17.51
CA LEU A 30 -13.81 -7.58 -16.55
C LEU A 30 -15.10 -7.18 -17.27
N THR A 31 -16.24 -7.71 -16.79
CA THR A 31 -17.54 -7.26 -17.28
C THR A 31 -17.81 -5.81 -16.89
N LYS A 32 -18.62 -5.11 -17.68
CA LYS A 32 -19.03 -3.72 -17.38
C LYS A 32 -19.60 -3.59 -15.98
N LYS A 33 -20.46 -4.53 -15.56
CA LYS A 33 -21.04 -4.57 -14.21
C LYS A 33 -19.97 -4.67 -13.11
N GLN A 34 -18.93 -5.47 -13.33
CA GLN A 34 -17.82 -5.60 -12.38
C GLN A 34 -17.02 -4.29 -12.30
N GLN A 35 -16.70 -3.68 -13.45
CA GLN A 35 -15.98 -2.40 -13.51
C GLN A 35 -16.75 -1.27 -12.80
N GLU A 36 -18.08 -1.21 -13.00
CA GLU A 36 -18.96 -0.23 -12.31
C GLU A 36 -18.94 -0.43 -10.80
N ARG A 37 -19.01 -1.69 -10.33
CA ARG A 37 -18.95 -2.04 -8.91
C ARG A 37 -17.60 -1.66 -8.30
N ASP A 38 -16.51 -2.05 -8.95
CA ASP A 38 -15.15 -1.70 -8.53
C ASP A 38 -14.97 -0.19 -8.40
N SER A 39 -15.42 0.55 -9.42
CA SER A 39 -15.34 2.02 -9.44
C SER A 39 -16.18 2.68 -8.34
N LYS A 40 -17.35 2.10 -8.02
CA LYS A 40 -18.19 2.60 -6.92
C LYS A 40 -17.50 2.44 -5.56
N ILE A 41 -16.90 1.27 -5.31
CA ILE A 41 -16.20 1.01 -4.05
C ILE A 41 -14.94 1.87 -3.94
N ALA A 42 -14.13 1.94 -5.01
CA ALA A 42 -12.94 2.76 -5.05
C ALA A 42 -13.24 4.24 -4.76
N ARG A 43 -14.29 4.81 -5.37
CA ARG A 43 -14.70 6.19 -5.10
C ARG A 43 -15.09 6.42 -3.64
N GLN A 44 -15.72 5.47 -2.97
CA GLN A 44 -16.06 5.59 -1.55
C GLN A 44 -14.81 5.62 -0.67
N ILE A 45 -13.82 4.79 -0.97
CA ILE A 45 -12.53 4.75 -0.26
C ILE A 45 -11.77 6.07 -0.46
N ILE A 46 -11.68 6.53 -1.71
CA ILE A 46 -10.99 7.79 -2.05
C ILE A 46 -11.69 8.97 -1.38
N HIS A 47 -13.01 9.03 -1.41
CA HIS A 47 -13.75 10.11 -0.74
C HIS A 47 -13.48 10.14 0.76
N ALA A 48 -13.51 8.99 1.43
CA ALA A 48 -13.21 8.90 2.86
C ALA A 48 -11.75 9.29 3.17
N SER A 49 -10.80 8.98 2.26
CA SER A 49 -9.38 9.33 2.42
C SER A 49 -9.10 10.82 2.19
N ASP A 50 -9.56 11.34 1.04
CA ASP A 50 -9.06 12.61 0.49
C ASP A 50 -9.97 13.79 0.85
N VAL A 51 -11.25 13.54 1.11
CA VAL A 51 -12.24 14.59 1.44
C VAL A 51 -12.56 14.61 2.92
N GLU A 52 -12.75 13.43 3.53
CA GLU A 52 -13.11 13.33 4.94
C GLU A 52 -11.89 13.15 5.85
N GLU A 53 -10.73 12.79 5.29
CA GLU A 53 -9.48 12.47 6.02
C GLU A 53 -9.69 11.41 7.13
N ASP A 54 -10.72 10.57 6.97
CA ASP A 54 -11.14 9.58 7.95
C ASP A 54 -10.55 8.20 7.65
N LYS A 55 -9.39 7.92 8.23
CA LYS A 55 -8.69 6.63 8.08
C LYS A 55 -9.51 5.44 8.59
N GLN A 56 -10.30 5.63 9.65
CA GLN A 56 -11.13 4.55 10.18
C GLN A 56 -12.22 4.19 9.17
N LYS A 57 -12.88 5.18 8.59
CA LYS A 57 -13.89 4.99 7.55
C LYS A 57 -13.32 4.34 6.28
N VAL A 58 -12.10 4.73 5.87
CA VAL A 58 -11.38 4.07 4.77
C VAL A 58 -11.24 2.58 5.02
N MET A 59 -10.76 2.21 6.22
CA MET A 59 -10.61 0.82 6.61
C MET A 59 -11.94 0.09 6.65
N ASP A 60 -12.96 0.66 7.29
CA ASP A 60 -14.27 0.04 7.43
C ASP A 60 -14.92 -0.24 6.07
N ILE A 61 -14.81 0.70 5.12
CA ILE A 61 -15.31 0.52 3.75
C ILE A 61 -14.54 -0.63 3.07
N PHE A 62 -13.21 -0.64 3.18
CA PHE A 62 -12.40 -1.68 2.54
C PHE A 62 -12.68 -3.06 3.12
N PHE A 63 -12.62 -3.23 4.43
CA PHE A 63 -12.86 -4.52 5.09
C PHE A 63 -14.28 -5.04 4.81
N ALA A 64 -15.29 -4.18 4.79
CA ALA A 64 -16.65 -4.58 4.49
C ALA A 64 -16.87 -4.97 3.03
N LYS A 65 -16.12 -4.41 2.07
CA LYS A 65 -16.41 -4.51 0.63
C LYS A 65 -15.32 -5.13 -0.22
N CYS A 66 -14.14 -5.41 0.32
CA CYS A 66 -13.01 -5.95 -0.44
C CYS A 66 -13.35 -7.27 -1.15
N HIS A 67 -14.23 -8.10 -0.57
CA HIS A 67 -14.67 -9.36 -1.17
C HIS A 67 -15.51 -9.17 -2.45
N LEU A 68 -16.06 -8.00 -2.68
CA LEU A 68 -16.84 -7.64 -3.86
C LEU A 68 -15.97 -7.13 -5.02
N LEU A 69 -14.73 -6.75 -4.74
CA LEU A 69 -13.80 -6.25 -5.75
C LEU A 69 -13.33 -7.38 -6.67
N SER A 70 -13.06 -7.04 -7.93
CA SER A 70 -12.29 -7.91 -8.82
C SER A 70 -10.87 -8.12 -8.28
N ASP A 71 -10.22 -9.21 -8.66
CA ASP A 71 -8.89 -9.52 -8.14
C ASP A 71 -7.88 -8.40 -8.40
N PRO A 72 -7.75 -7.83 -9.61
CA PRO A 72 -6.85 -6.70 -9.82
C PRO A 72 -7.20 -5.48 -8.94
N ARG A 73 -8.48 -5.12 -8.88
CA ARG A 73 -8.92 -3.95 -8.11
C ARG A 73 -8.76 -4.17 -6.59
N TYR A 74 -8.87 -5.41 -6.13
CA TYR A 74 -8.60 -5.74 -4.73
C TYR A 74 -7.15 -5.38 -4.35
N TRP A 75 -6.18 -5.78 -5.17
CA TRP A 75 -4.77 -5.53 -4.89
C TRP A 75 -4.41 -4.04 -4.97
N GLU A 76 -4.94 -3.34 -5.97
CA GLU A 76 -4.77 -1.88 -6.05
C GLU A 76 -5.35 -1.16 -4.84
N MET A 77 -6.56 -1.53 -4.43
CA MET A 77 -7.19 -0.90 -3.27
C MET A 77 -6.51 -1.29 -1.96
N LEU A 78 -6.06 -2.54 -1.82
CA LEU A 78 -5.27 -2.96 -0.66
C LEU A 78 -3.99 -2.10 -0.52
N ARG A 79 -3.28 -1.86 -1.63
CA ARG A 79 -2.13 -0.95 -1.63
C ARG A 79 -2.51 0.46 -1.18
N SER A 80 -3.57 1.02 -1.76
CA SER A 80 -4.01 2.38 -1.43
C SER A 80 -4.42 2.51 0.03
N VAL A 81 -5.18 1.54 0.54
CA VAL A 81 -5.62 1.51 1.94
C VAL A 81 -4.43 1.30 2.89
N TRP A 82 -3.47 0.45 2.52
CA TRP A 82 -2.23 0.28 3.28
C TRP A 82 -1.44 1.59 3.37
N ILE A 83 -1.26 2.29 2.27
CA ILE A 83 -0.55 3.57 2.22
C ILE A 83 -1.20 4.62 3.14
N VAL A 84 -2.52 4.66 3.22
CA VAL A 84 -3.27 5.64 4.02
C VAL A 84 -3.34 5.25 5.49
N CYS A 85 -3.60 3.97 5.77
CA CYS A 85 -4.00 3.47 7.09
C CYS A 85 -2.97 2.53 7.71
N GLY A 86 -2.01 2.00 6.94
CA GLY A 86 -1.05 1.01 7.41
C GLY A 86 -0.23 1.54 8.59
N SER A 87 -0.17 0.74 9.64
CA SER A 87 0.67 0.99 10.81
C SER A 87 1.06 -0.34 11.45
N THR A 88 2.01 -0.27 12.38
CA THR A 88 2.42 -1.46 13.15
C THR A 88 1.25 -2.07 13.92
N GLU A 89 0.43 -1.22 14.53
CA GLU A 89 -0.71 -1.63 15.36
C GLU A 89 -1.81 -2.32 14.53
N LEU A 90 -1.84 -2.06 13.23
CA LEU A 90 -2.82 -2.62 12.32
C LEU A 90 -2.27 -3.79 11.48
N ALA A 91 -0.98 -4.12 11.63
CA ALA A 91 -0.33 -5.15 10.80
C ALA A 91 -1.05 -6.51 10.88
N SER A 92 -1.51 -6.92 12.05
CA SER A 92 -2.27 -8.16 12.25
C SER A 92 -3.58 -8.20 11.44
N ARG A 93 -4.24 -7.05 11.27
CA ARG A 93 -5.46 -6.94 10.46
C ARG A 93 -5.16 -6.99 8.95
N PHE A 94 -4.03 -6.47 8.54
CA PHE A 94 -3.63 -6.43 7.12
C PHE A 94 -3.00 -7.74 6.64
N ARG A 95 -2.27 -8.46 7.50
CA ARG A 95 -1.60 -9.72 7.12
C ARG A 95 -2.52 -10.73 6.42
N PRO A 96 -3.74 -11.03 6.88
CA PRO A 96 -4.66 -11.91 6.16
C PRO A 96 -5.08 -11.39 4.79
N LEU A 97 -5.12 -10.07 4.60
CA LEU A 97 -5.45 -9.45 3.31
C LEU A 97 -4.32 -9.63 2.30
N PHE A 98 -3.06 -9.49 2.73
CA PHE A 98 -1.89 -9.77 1.89
C PHE A 98 -1.82 -11.26 1.51
N LEU A 99 -2.22 -12.16 2.40
CA LEU A 99 -2.23 -13.61 2.17
C LEU A 99 -3.48 -14.11 1.44
N ALA A 100 -4.37 -13.21 0.99
CA ALA A 100 -5.59 -13.60 0.30
C ALA A 100 -5.28 -14.38 -1.00
N LYS A 101 -5.91 -15.53 -1.18
CA LYS A 101 -5.76 -16.40 -2.37
C LYS A 101 -6.51 -15.82 -3.58
N ARG A 102 -6.06 -14.64 -4.06
CA ARG A 102 -6.60 -13.96 -5.23
C ARG A 102 -5.59 -13.94 -6.36
N ARG A 103 -6.08 -13.96 -7.60
CA ARG A 103 -5.24 -13.81 -8.80
C ARG A 103 -4.73 -12.35 -8.90
N ALA A 104 -3.83 -12.13 -9.83
CA ALA A 104 -3.33 -10.79 -10.18
C ALA A 104 -2.66 -10.05 -9.00
N GLN A 105 -1.98 -10.75 -8.09
CA GLN A 105 -1.26 -10.17 -6.95
C GLN A 105 -0.22 -9.11 -7.40
N SER A 106 0.35 -9.27 -8.59
CA SER A 106 1.28 -8.29 -9.18
C SER A 106 0.69 -6.88 -9.34
N TRP A 107 -0.64 -6.74 -9.23
CA TRP A 107 -1.31 -5.44 -9.26
C TRP A 107 -1.18 -4.67 -7.93
N PHE A 108 -0.66 -5.30 -6.89
CA PHE A 108 -0.35 -4.61 -5.64
C PHE A 108 0.81 -3.61 -5.82
N MET A 109 1.85 -3.97 -6.58
CA MET A 109 2.95 -3.07 -6.90
C MET A 109 2.69 -2.30 -8.19
N THR A 110 3.21 -1.07 -8.29
CA THR A 110 3.30 -0.39 -9.58
C THR A 110 4.36 -1.06 -10.45
N PRO A 111 4.37 -0.83 -11.78
CA PRO A 111 5.48 -1.28 -12.62
C PRO A 111 6.84 -0.79 -12.11
N GLU A 112 6.91 0.48 -11.72
CA GLU A 112 8.12 1.11 -11.19
C GLU A 112 8.57 0.47 -9.87
N ASP A 113 7.62 0.15 -8.96
CA ASP A 113 7.91 -0.57 -7.72
C ASP A 113 8.47 -1.98 -8.01
N SER A 114 7.89 -2.68 -8.99
CA SER A 114 8.34 -4.01 -9.41
C SER A 114 9.74 -3.96 -10.01
N GLU A 115 9.99 -3.03 -10.94
CA GLU A 115 11.30 -2.82 -11.54
C GLU A 115 12.36 -2.47 -10.49
N ARG A 116 12.01 -1.62 -9.52
CA ARG A 116 12.90 -1.26 -8.42
C ARG A 116 13.25 -2.48 -7.57
N LEU A 117 12.25 -3.28 -7.19
CA LEU A 117 12.48 -4.50 -6.41
C LEU A 117 13.35 -5.52 -7.16
N GLU A 118 13.14 -5.69 -8.46
CA GLU A 118 13.93 -6.60 -9.31
C GLU A 118 15.36 -6.11 -9.53
N SER A 119 15.59 -4.79 -9.49
CA SER A 119 16.93 -4.20 -9.67
C SER A 119 17.83 -4.28 -8.43
N LEU A 120 17.30 -4.70 -7.28
CA LEU A 120 18.06 -4.77 -6.04
C LEU A 120 19.07 -5.93 -6.06
N SER A 121 20.20 -5.70 -5.42
CA SER A 121 21.15 -6.78 -5.10
C SER A 121 20.73 -7.43 -3.79
N PHE A 122 20.60 -8.75 -3.79
CA PHE A 122 20.25 -9.53 -2.59
C PHE A 122 21.45 -10.27 -2.01
N PRO A 123 21.51 -10.50 -0.67
CA PRO A 123 20.50 -10.08 0.31
C PRO A 123 20.54 -8.57 0.59
N VAL A 124 19.38 -7.96 0.82
CA VAL A 124 19.25 -6.54 1.17
C VAL A 124 19.12 -6.37 2.68
N LYS A 125 19.82 -5.39 3.25
CA LYS A 125 19.69 -5.05 4.67
C LYS A 125 18.55 -4.06 4.87
N LEU A 126 17.57 -4.45 5.69
CA LEU A 126 16.43 -3.61 6.02
C LEU A 126 16.41 -3.29 7.51
N TYR A 127 15.75 -2.18 7.83
CA TYR A 127 15.64 -1.61 9.17
C TYR A 127 14.17 -1.44 9.55
N ARG A 128 13.91 -1.52 10.85
CA ARG A 128 12.57 -1.32 11.40
C ARG A 128 12.63 -0.78 12.81
N ALA A 129 11.82 0.25 13.08
CA ALA A 129 11.57 0.73 14.44
C ALA A 129 10.52 -0.16 15.13
N TYR A 130 10.77 -0.58 16.37
CA TYR A 130 9.89 -1.46 17.14
C TYR A 130 9.87 -1.07 18.63
N GLU A 131 8.83 -1.50 19.34
CA GLU A 131 8.72 -1.37 20.80
C GLU A 131 9.24 -2.66 21.47
N PRO A 132 10.24 -2.60 22.34
CA PRO A 132 10.87 -3.80 22.91
C PRO A 132 9.91 -4.69 23.72
N ASP A 133 8.96 -4.07 24.41
CA ASP A 133 8.06 -4.75 25.36
C ASP A 133 6.72 -5.16 24.73
N VAL A 134 6.58 -4.96 23.42
CA VAL A 134 5.36 -5.31 22.68
C VAL A 134 5.70 -6.34 21.60
N PRO A 135 4.87 -7.40 21.42
CA PRO A 135 5.06 -8.35 20.33
C PRO A 135 5.18 -7.63 18.98
N ASP A 136 6.30 -7.84 18.30
CA ASP A 136 6.54 -7.16 17.04
C ASP A 136 5.90 -7.92 15.88
N GLU A 137 4.64 -7.63 15.61
CA GLU A 137 3.87 -8.16 14.48
C GLU A 137 4.00 -7.32 13.20
N GLY A 138 4.82 -6.28 13.24
CA GLY A 138 4.90 -5.37 12.10
C GLY A 138 5.53 -5.98 10.85
N ILE A 139 4.99 -5.60 9.71
CA ILE A 139 5.33 -6.12 8.39
C ILE A 139 6.02 -5.09 7.48
N SER A 140 6.17 -3.85 7.92
CA SER A 140 6.78 -2.75 7.17
C SER A 140 8.24 -2.56 7.58
N TRP A 141 9.14 -2.56 6.60
CA TRP A 141 10.59 -2.37 6.75
C TRP A 141 11.08 -1.34 5.73
N THR A 142 12.26 -0.76 5.94
CA THR A 142 12.87 0.21 5.04
C THR A 142 14.37 -0.06 4.85
N ASP A 143 14.92 0.31 3.71
CA ASP A 143 16.37 0.38 3.47
C ASP A 143 16.97 1.74 3.86
N ASP A 144 16.13 2.73 4.13
CA ASP A 144 16.54 4.06 4.59
C ASP A 144 16.75 4.06 6.11
N VAL A 145 18.04 3.93 6.51
CA VAL A 145 18.43 3.92 7.91
C VAL A 145 18.19 5.28 8.59
N ASP A 146 18.37 6.38 7.86
CA ASP A 146 18.25 7.73 8.42
C ASP A 146 16.79 8.05 8.72
N TRP A 147 15.90 7.72 7.81
CA TRP A 147 14.47 7.81 8.04
C TRP A 147 14.02 6.92 9.22
N CYS A 148 14.50 5.68 9.27
CA CYS A 148 14.18 4.77 10.36
C CYS A 148 14.63 5.31 11.72
N GLN A 149 15.83 5.94 11.80
CA GLN A 149 16.35 6.55 13.01
C GLN A 149 15.50 7.75 13.46
N GLN A 150 15.13 8.63 12.53
CA GLN A 150 14.27 9.78 12.81
C GLN A 150 12.91 9.32 13.34
N TYR A 151 12.30 8.33 12.67
CA TYR A 151 11.01 7.77 13.10
C TYR A 151 11.10 7.11 14.48
N ALA A 152 12.15 6.31 14.73
CA ALA A 152 12.38 5.65 16.00
C ALA A 152 12.53 6.66 17.14
N LYS A 153 13.31 7.73 16.93
CA LYS A 153 13.46 8.83 17.89
C LYS A 153 12.15 9.54 18.18
N MET A 154 11.39 9.88 17.12
CA MET A 154 10.11 10.57 17.26
C MET A 154 9.07 9.73 18.03
N LYS A 155 9.11 8.42 17.89
CA LYS A 155 8.15 7.48 18.52
C LYS A 155 8.71 6.79 19.76
N ASN A 156 9.90 7.15 20.24
CA ASN A 156 10.59 6.50 21.36
C ASN A 156 10.69 4.98 21.17
N ARG A 157 11.12 4.54 19.99
CA ARG A 157 11.27 3.13 19.60
C ARG A 157 12.74 2.75 19.47
N GLN A 158 13.03 1.46 19.57
CA GLN A 158 14.33 0.88 19.22
C GLN A 158 14.36 0.49 17.74
N ILE A 159 15.59 0.29 17.19
CA ILE A 159 15.78 -0.12 15.81
C ILE A 159 16.35 -1.51 15.80
N LYS A 160 15.81 -2.35 14.94
CA LYS A 160 16.40 -3.63 14.55
C LYS A 160 16.72 -3.63 13.05
N SER A 161 17.66 -4.47 12.66
CA SER A 161 17.98 -4.70 11.25
C SER A 161 18.22 -6.18 10.98
N ARG A 162 17.91 -6.60 9.75
CA ARG A 162 18.15 -7.95 9.26
C ARG A 162 18.43 -7.91 7.76
N PHE A 163 19.16 -8.90 7.27
CA PHE A 163 19.27 -9.17 5.85
C PHE A 163 18.12 -10.04 5.37
N PHE A 164 17.58 -9.71 4.21
CA PHE A 164 16.47 -10.41 3.57
C PHE A 164 16.84 -10.84 2.17
N THR A 165 16.45 -12.07 1.81
CA THR A 165 16.51 -12.56 0.43
C THR A 165 15.32 -12.04 -0.38
N ARG A 166 15.35 -12.25 -1.71
CA ARG A 166 14.24 -11.82 -2.58
C ARG A 166 12.92 -12.52 -2.23
N GLU A 167 12.98 -13.78 -1.86
CA GLU A 167 11.83 -14.62 -1.57
C GLU A 167 11.11 -14.23 -0.28
N GLU A 168 11.83 -13.61 0.66
CA GLU A 168 11.26 -13.12 1.93
C GLU A 168 10.51 -11.80 1.77
N ILE A 169 10.75 -11.07 0.67
CA ILE A 169 10.11 -9.79 0.41
C ILE A 169 8.83 -9.99 -0.39
N TYR A 170 7.69 -9.72 0.25
CA TYR A 170 6.39 -9.81 -0.37
C TYR A 170 6.16 -8.72 -1.42
N ALA A 171 6.46 -7.47 -1.10
CA ALA A 171 6.28 -6.33 -1.98
C ALA A 171 7.19 -5.17 -1.59
N TYR A 172 7.39 -4.26 -2.55
CA TYR A 172 8.04 -2.97 -2.38
C TYR A 172 7.05 -1.84 -2.71
N ILE A 173 7.11 -0.76 -1.99
CA ILE A 173 6.30 0.44 -2.20
C ILE A 173 7.21 1.66 -2.12
N SER A 174 7.31 2.43 -3.20
CA SER A 174 7.88 3.77 -3.14
C SER A 174 6.79 4.78 -2.80
N ARG A 175 7.00 5.56 -1.75
CA ARG A 175 6.03 6.53 -1.28
C ARG A 175 6.71 7.81 -0.84
N ARG A 176 6.44 8.93 -1.52
CA ARG A 176 6.91 10.27 -1.13
C ARG A 176 8.42 10.35 -0.79
N GLY A 177 9.24 9.54 -1.48
CA GLY A 177 10.67 9.42 -1.23
C GLY A 177 11.05 8.39 -0.15
N GLU A 178 10.07 7.71 0.45
CA GLU A 178 10.30 6.60 1.37
C GLU A 178 10.28 5.27 0.63
N SER A 179 11.16 4.35 1.03
CA SER A 179 11.20 2.96 0.56
C SER A 179 10.54 2.07 1.62
N GLU A 180 9.48 1.37 1.26
CA GLU A 180 8.81 0.45 2.15
C GLU A 180 8.82 -0.97 1.58
N TYR A 181 9.29 -1.93 2.39
CA TYR A 181 9.31 -3.35 2.08
C TYR A 181 8.30 -4.07 2.97
N ILE A 182 7.39 -4.81 2.35
CA ILE A 182 6.39 -5.63 3.06
C ILE A 182 6.98 -7.03 3.25
N ILE A 183 7.08 -7.45 4.52
CA ILE A 183 7.56 -8.76 4.96
C ILE A 183 6.41 -9.44 5.73
N LEU A 184 6.00 -10.64 5.32
CA LEU A 184 4.86 -11.35 5.90
C LEU A 184 5.27 -12.49 6.84
#